data_890860548ca7c7849275fbb46bac8b64
#
_entry.id   890860548ca7c7849275fbb46bac8b64
#
_cell.length_a   1.000
_cell.length_b   1.000
_cell.length_c   1.000
_cell.angle_alpha   90.00
_cell.angle_beta   90.00
_cell.angle_gamma   90.00
#
_symmetry.space_group_name_H-M   'P 1'
#
loop_
_entity.id
_entity.type
_entity.pdbx_description
1 polymer ?
#
loop_
_entity_poly.entity_id
_entity_poly.type
_entity_poly.pdbx_seq_one_letter_code
_entity_poly.pdbx_strand_id
1 'polypeptide(L)'
;LHLLSRRQRQMCIRDRSPTEASHVAEDLSGRIAMILDGGPVGIGIESTIIDLTESKPMVLRPGYITPQMLSEVLGEEVIIDPGIIAADDTRKPKAPGMKYKHYAPKADMVIVDGSSAAVISRINALVHEKQENGKKVAVIATEETRSSYHADVILSMGSRSNEDAIAQHLYKILRECDELHVDAIYSESFQTPRIGQAIMNRLLKAAGHTVIHCD
;
A
#
# COMPACT_ATOMS: atom_id res chain seq x y z
N LEU A 1 19.01 -24.77 6.90
CA LEU A 1 18.41 -24.84 5.55
C LEU A 1 16.86 -24.73 5.60
N HIS A 2 16.19 -25.34 6.59
CA HIS A 2 14.72 -25.29 6.71
C HIS A 2 14.15 -23.90 7.09
N LEU A 3 14.88 -23.05 7.77
CA LEU A 3 14.44 -21.73 8.22
C LEU A 3 14.34 -20.71 7.07
N LEU A 4 15.24 -20.74 6.11
CA LEU A 4 15.21 -19.85 4.94
C LEU A 4 14.07 -20.19 3.99
N SER A 5 13.78 -21.46 3.76
CA SER A 5 12.67 -21.90 2.92
C SER A 5 11.29 -21.58 3.53
N ARG A 6 11.14 -21.61 4.86
CA ARG A 6 9.90 -21.18 5.55
C ARG A 6 9.67 -19.68 5.45
N ARG A 7 10.71 -18.85 5.60
CA ARG A 7 10.60 -17.39 5.42
C ARG A 7 10.26 -17.01 3.98
N GLN A 8 10.88 -17.66 3.01
CA GLN A 8 10.60 -17.44 1.60
C GLN A 8 9.18 -17.87 1.21
N ARG A 9 8.67 -19.00 1.74
CA ARG A 9 7.26 -19.41 1.55
C ARG A 9 6.28 -18.43 2.19
N GLN A 10 6.58 -17.89 3.37
CA GLN A 10 5.74 -16.89 4.03
C GLN A 10 5.67 -15.59 3.21
N MET A 11 6.77 -15.16 2.59
CA MET A 11 6.78 -13.99 1.70
C MET A 11 5.99 -14.21 0.41
N CYS A 12 6.02 -15.41 -0.17
CA CYS A 12 5.28 -15.72 -1.41
C CYS A 12 3.79 -16.01 -1.18
N ILE A 13 3.39 -16.49 0.00
CA ILE A 13 1.99 -16.83 0.34
C ILE A 13 1.26 -15.63 0.95
N ARG A 14 1.98 -14.67 1.54
CA ARG A 14 1.45 -13.49 2.23
C ARG A 14 2.09 -12.24 1.69
N ASP A 15 1.91 -11.98 0.42
CA ASP A 15 2.39 -10.74 -0.20
C ASP A 15 1.70 -9.52 0.43
N ARG A 16 0.37 -9.58 0.61
CA ARG A 16 -0.42 -8.60 1.34
C ARG A 16 -0.78 -9.14 2.73
N SER A 17 -0.37 -8.43 3.77
CA SER A 17 -0.66 -8.81 5.15
C SER A 17 -2.16 -8.97 5.38
N PRO A 18 -2.64 -10.11 5.95
CA PRO A 18 -4.06 -10.29 6.25
C PRO A 18 -4.48 -9.33 7.36
N THR A 19 -5.59 -8.64 7.15
CA THR A 19 -6.18 -7.69 8.12
C THR A 19 -7.49 -8.18 8.72
N GLU A 20 -8.04 -9.27 8.18
CA GLU A 20 -9.25 -9.97 8.64
C GLU A 20 -9.04 -11.48 8.56
N ALA A 21 -9.84 -12.26 9.30
CA ALA A 21 -9.76 -13.73 9.27
C ALA A 21 -10.10 -14.32 7.88
N SER A 22 -10.97 -13.65 7.12
CA SER A 22 -11.28 -13.98 5.72
C SER A 22 -10.03 -14.01 4.85
N HIS A 23 -9.13 -13.04 4.99
CA HIS A 23 -7.86 -13.00 4.26
C HIS A 23 -6.94 -14.17 4.63
N VAL A 24 -6.95 -14.58 5.92
CA VAL A 24 -6.21 -15.77 6.37
C VAL A 24 -6.81 -17.04 5.76
N ALA A 25 -8.13 -17.13 5.70
CA ALA A 25 -8.82 -18.26 5.09
C ALA A 25 -8.50 -18.33 3.58
N GLU A 26 -8.57 -17.21 2.86
CA GLU A 26 -8.21 -17.14 1.43
C GLU A 26 -6.79 -17.66 1.18
N ASP A 27 -5.81 -17.16 1.97
CA ASP A 27 -4.40 -17.48 1.77
C ASP A 27 -4.00 -18.89 2.22
N LEU A 28 -4.69 -19.46 3.23
CA LEU A 28 -4.22 -20.64 3.96
C LEU A 28 -5.24 -21.80 4.07
N SER A 29 -6.46 -21.69 3.52
CA SER A 29 -7.42 -22.81 3.52
C SER A 29 -6.80 -24.07 2.93
N GLY A 30 -7.04 -25.22 3.58
CA GLY A 30 -6.44 -26.50 3.23
C GLY A 30 -4.96 -26.68 3.62
N ARG A 31 -4.34 -25.66 4.22
CA ARG A 31 -2.92 -25.69 4.66
C ARG A 31 -2.76 -25.62 6.18
N ILE A 32 -3.77 -25.16 6.88
CA ILE A 32 -3.85 -25.05 8.35
C ILE A 32 -5.16 -25.70 8.83
N ALA A 33 -5.13 -26.20 10.07
CA ALA A 33 -6.26 -26.91 10.65
C ALA A 33 -7.33 -25.98 11.23
N MET A 34 -6.95 -24.75 11.66
CA MET A 34 -7.84 -23.86 12.38
C MET A 34 -7.41 -22.41 12.20
N ILE A 35 -8.37 -21.51 12.20
CA ILE A 35 -8.21 -20.05 12.26
C ILE A 35 -8.93 -19.56 13.52
N LEU A 36 -8.24 -18.81 14.36
CA LEU A 36 -8.85 -18.09 15.47
C LEU A 36 -9.08 -16.63 15.04
N ASP A 37 -10.33 -16.25 14.94
CA ASP A 37 -10.73 -14.91 14.54
C ASP A 37 -10.83 -13.98 15.76
N GLY A 38 -9.90 -13.02 15.87
CA GLY A 38 -9.90 -11.97 16.88
C GLY A 38 -10.52 -10.65 16.39
N GLY A 39 -11.16 -10.66 15.23
CA GLY A 39 -11.67 -9.47 14.57
C GLY A 39 -10.63 -8.77 13.69
N PRO A 40 -11.01 -7.64 13.04
CA PRO A 40 -10.13 -6.88 12.17
C PRO A 40 -8.97 -6.25 12.96
N VAL A 41 -7.80 -6.14 12.31
CA VAL A 41 -6.61 -5.55 12.92
C VAL A 41 -6.75 -4.03 13.07
N GLY A 42 -6.16 -3.45 14.14
CA GLY A 42 -6.27 -2.02 14.41
C GLY A 42 -5.42 -1.12 13.50
N ILE A 43 -4.27 -1.60 13.00
CA ILE A 43 -3.31 -0.77 12.25
C ILE A 43 -3.35 -1.04 10.73
N GLY A 44 -3.44 -2.28 10.31
CA GLY A 44 -3.62 -2.68 8.91
C GLY A 44 -2.36 -2.69 8.03
N ILE A 45 -1.25 -2.12 8.46
CA ILE A 45 0.04 -2.13 7.77
C ILE A 45 1.13 -2.77 8.62
N GLU A 46 2.21 -3.24 7.99
CA GLU A 46 3.34 -3.86 8.68
C GLU A 46 4.09 -2.86 9.55
N SER A 47 4.76 -3.40 10.58
CA SER A 47 5.60 -2.64 11.51
C SER A 47 6.73 -1.87 10.81
N THR A 48 7.15 -0.78 11.43
CA THR A 48 8.36 -0.04 11.07
C THR A 48 9.59 -0.93 11.26
N ILE A 49 10.54 -0.88 10.33
CA ILE A 49 11.86 -1.48 10.47
C ILE A 49 12.88 -0.37 10.54
N ILE A 50 13.68 -0.38 11.60
CA ILE A 50 14.77 0.57 11.82
C ILE A 50 16.10 -0.16 11.89
N ASP A 51 17.12 0.39 11.27
CA ASP A 51 18.52 -0.01 11.36
C ASP A 51 19.23 0.90 12.37
N LEU A 52 19.78 0.31 13.42
CA LEU A 52 20.56 0.98 14.48
C LEU A 52 22.05 0.63 14.40
N THR A 53 22.50 0.00 13.32
CA THR A 53 23.89 -0.46 13.18
C THR A 53 24.78 0.57 12.50
N GLU A 54 24.20 1.60 11.91
CA GLU A 54 24.91 2.69 11.24
C GLU A 54 25.14 3.88 12.20
N SER A 55 25.87 4.88 11.74
CA SER A 55 26.16 6.09 12.51
C SER A 55 24.93 6.95 12.87
N LYS A 56 23.86 6.82 12.08
CA LYS A 56 22.55 7.41 12.35
C LYS A 56 21.47 6.33 12.24
N PRO A 57 20.50 6.31 13.16
CA PRO A 57 19.33 5.44 13.03
C PRO A 57 18.61 5.67 11.71
N MET A 58 18.27 4.59 11.00
CA MET A 58 17.71 4.67 9.65
C MET A 58 16.46 3.81 9.51
N VAL A 59 15.35 4.39 9.08
CA VAL A 59 14.12 3.63 8.75
C VAL A 59 14.30 2.94 7.41
N LEU A 60 14.22 1.62 7.42
CA LEU A 60 14.28 0.74 6.25
C LEU A 60 12.89 0.37 5.70
N ARG A 61 11.85 0.47 6.51
CA ARG A 61 10.46 0.33 6.11
C ARG A 61 9.58 1.22 6.98
N PRO A 62 8.92 2.23 6.43
CA PRO A 62 8.01 3.06 7.19
C PRO A 62 6.76 2.24 7.59
N GLY A 63 6.27 2.45 8.79
CA GLY A 63 5.08 1.83 9.37
C GLY A 63 4.36 2.78 10.30
N TYR A 64 3.56 2.26 11.22
CA TYR A 64 2.79 3.05 12.18
C TYR A 64 3.68 3.91 13.10
N ILE A 65 4.81 3.36 13.54
CA ILE A 65 5.80 4.13 14.31
C ILE A 65 6.59 5.00 13.32
N THR A 66 6.44 6.31 13.46
CA THR A 66 7.01 7.29 12.52
C THR A 66 8.48 7.60 12.85
N PRO A 67 9.28 8.13 11.90
CA PRO A 67 10.64 8.60 12.18
C PRO A 67 10.69 9.66 13.28
N GLN A 68 9.67 10.53 13.36
CA GLN A 68 9.57 11.53 14.40
C GLN A 68 9.42 10.91 15.79
N MET A 69 8.50 9.94 15.96
CA MET A 69 8.31 9.23 17.23
C MET A 69 9.59 8.50 17.65
N LEU A 70 10.33 7.93 16.70
CA LEU A 70 11.61 7.30 16.97
C LEU A 70 12.68 8.31 17.39
N SER A 71 12.75 9.47 16.73
CA SER A 71 13.69 10.54 17.08
C SER A 71 13.45 11.07 18.49
N GLU A 72 12.19 11.22 18.90
CA GLU A 72 11.82 11.65 20.25
C GLU A 72 12.31 10.67 21.33
N VAL A 73 12.22 9.36 21.06
CA VAL A 73 12.65 8.33 22.02
C VAL A 73 14.16 8.16 22.04
N LEU A 74 14.82 8.23 20.87
CA LEU A 74 16.27 8.03 20.74
C LEU A 74 17.08 9.27 21.11
N GLY A 75 16.45 10.47 21.12
CA GLY A 75 17.12 11.74 21.37
C GLY A 75 18.03 12.21 20.22
N GLU A 76 17.90 11.62 19.04
CA GLU A 76 18.66 11.94 17.84
C GLU A 76 17.80 11.83 16.57
N GLU A 77 18.24 12.46 15.49
CA GLU A 77 17.55 12.44 14.21
C GLU A 77 17.53 11.03 13.58
N VAL A 78 16.35 10.52 13.30
CA VAL A 78 16.14 9.27 12.56
C VAL A 78 15.91 9.62 11.08
N ILE A 79 16.79 9.11 10.22
CA ILE A 79 16.69 9.33 8.77
C ILE A 79 15.90 8.21 8.09
N ILE A 80 15.46 8.47 6.86
CA ILE A 80 14.77 7.47 6.03
C ILE A 80 15.75 6.98 4.97
N ASP A 81 15.80 5.66 4.75
CA ASP A 81 16.64 5.12 3.69
C ASP A 81 16.20 5.70 2.33
N PRO A 82 17.12 6.38 1.60
CA PRO A 82 16.79 6.94 0.29
C PRO A 82 16.23 5.92 -0.70
N GLY A 83 16.55 4.63 -0.58
CA GLY A 83 15.98 3.55 -1.40
C GLY A 83 14.49 3.30 -1.18
N ILE A 84 13.88 3.91 -0.14
CA ILE A 84 12.42 3.88 0.06
C ILE A 84 11.74 4.89 -0.87
N ILE A 85 12.42 5.98 -1.18
CA ILE A 85 11.87 7.12 -1.93
C ILE A 85 12.21 6.98 -3.43
N ALA A 86 13.42 6.51 -3.75
CA ALA A 86 13.90 6.39 -5.12
C ALA A 86 13.51 5.05 -5.76
N ALA A 87 12.86 5.08 -6.92
CA ALA A 87 12.48 3.90 -7.68
C ALA A 87 13.68 3.11 -8.25
N ASP A 88 14.84 3.74 -8.39
CA ASP A 88 16.03 3.20 -9.09
C ASP A 88 17.25 3.20 -8.17
N ASP A 89 17.16 2.49 -7.06
CA ASP A 89 18.29 2.30 -6.17
C ASP A 89 19.05 1.01 -6.50
N THR A 90 20.28 1.16 -6.97
CA THR A 90 21.19 0.04 -7.28
C THR A 90 21.76 -0.64 -6.03
N ARG A 91 21.54 -0.09 -4.84
CA ARG A 91 22.02 -0.63 -3.58
C ARG A 91 21.37 -1.96 -3.23
N LYS A 92 22.10 -2.81 -2.50
CA LYS A 92 21.57 -4.06 -1.98
C LYS A 92 20.50 -3.78 -0.91
N PRO A 93 19.28 -4.32 -1.05
CA PRO A 93 18.23 -4.10 -0.07
C PRO A 93 18.61 -4.66 1.30
N LYS A 94 18.50 -3.84 2.34
CA LYS A 94 18.79 -4.19 3.74
C LYS A 94 17.60 -4.86 4.44
N ALA A 95 16.38 -4.68 3.92
CA ALA A 95 15.16 -5.24 4.52
C ALA A 95 14.23 -5.88 3.46
N PRO A 96 13.38 -6.84 3.88
CA PRO A 96 12.37 -7.42 2.99
C PRO A 96 11.39 -6.37 2.44
N GLY A 97 11.05 -6.50 1.16
CA GLY A 97 10.07 -5.60 0.52
C GLY A 97 10.63 -4.25 0.07
N MET A 98 11.95 -4.02 0.09
CA MET A 98 12.53 -2.75 -0.38
C MET A 98 12.60 -2.64 -1.91
N LYS A 99 12.88 -3.71 -2.66
CA LYS A 99 13.35 -3.62 -4.05
C LYS A 99 12.36 -4.05 -5.14
N TYR A 100 11.32 -4.81 -4.85
CA TYR A 100 10.48 -5.40 -5.89
C TYR A 100 9.05 -4.88 -5.83
N LYS A 101 8.31 -4.98 -6.95
CA LYS A 101 6.86 -4.83 -6.99
C LYS A 101 6.28 -5.76 -5.93
N HIS A 102 5.57 -5.21 -4.97
CA HIS A 102 5.05 -5.91 -3.80
C HIS A 102 3.62 -5.45 -3.52
N TYR A 103 2.78 -6.28 -2.94
CA TYR A 103 1.37 -5.97 -2.65
C TYR A 103 0.51 -5.78 -3.90
N ALA A 104 1.05 -5.99 -5.09
CA ALA A 104 0.41 -5.66 -6.35
C ALA A 104 -0.89 -6.44 -6.56
N PRO A 105 -1.99 -5.77 -6.93
CA PRO A 105 -3.17 -6.43 -7.46
C PRO A 105 -2.85 -7.10 -8.81
N LYS A 106 -3.76 -7.96 -9.27
CA LYS A 106 -3.61 -8.63 -10.56
C LYS A 106 -3.70 -7.65 -11.74
N ALA A 107 -4.56 -6.63 -11.59
CA ALA A 107 -4.70 -5.56 -12.56
C ALA A 107 -3.56 -4.54 -12.46
N ASP A 108 -3.27 -3.86 -13.56
CA ASP A 108 -2.33 -2.75 -13.54
C ASP A 108 -2.87 -1.58 -12.73
N MET A 109 -2.04 -1.06 -11.83
CA MET A 109 -2.38 0.04 -10.94
C MET A 109 -1.52 1.27 -11.25
N VAL A 110 -2.17 2.44 -11.27
CA VAL A 110 -1.54 3.75 -11.47
C VAL A 110 -1.98 4.69 -10.36
N ILE A 111 -1.02 5.41 -9.76
CA ILE A 111 -1.31 6.48 -8.80
C ILE A 111 -1.34 7.80 -9.55
N VAL A 112 -2.33 8.63 -9.24
CA VAL A 112 -2.43 9.99 -9.77
C VAL A 112 -2.24 10.97 -8.61
N ASP A 113 -1.26 11.85 -8.76
CA ASP A 113 -0.82 12.79 -7.73
C ASP A 113 -0.93 14.23 -8.23
N GLY A 114 -1.34 15.15 -7.36
CA GLY A 114 -1.52 16.56 -7.68
C GLY A 114 -2.63 17.22 -6.87
N SER A 115 -3.13 18.36 -7.34
CA SER A 115 -4.29 18.99 -6.72
C SER A 115 -5.54 18.13 -6.87
N SER A 116 -6.45 18.15 -5.88
CA SER A 116 -7.66 17.30 -5.88
C SER A 116 -8.47 17.44 -7.17
N ALA A 117 -8.65 18.66 -7.69
CA ALA A 117 -9.40 18.92 -8.92
C ALA A 117 -8.68 18.33 -10.16
N ALA A 118 -7.35 18.48 -10.25
CA ALA A 118 -6.55 17.93 -11.35
C ALA A 118 -6.56 16.39 -11.31
N VAL A 119 -6.42 15.79 -10.13
CA VAL A 119 -6.47 14.34 -9.93
C VAL A 119 -7.81 13.76 -10.35
N ILE A 120 -8.92 14.36 -9.91
CA ILE A 120 -10.28 13.92 -10.28
C ILE A 120 -10.47 13.99 -11.79
N SER A 121 -10.11 15.12 -12.41
CA SER A 121 -10.23 15.31 -13.86
C SER A 121 -9.40 14.26 -14.63
N ARG A 122 -8.15 14.05 -14.20
CA ARG A 122 -7.25 13.11 -14.85
C ARG A 122 -7.70 11.67 -14.71
N ILE A 123 -8.11 11.25 -13.51
CA ILE A 123 -8.61 9.89 -13.28
C ILE A 123 -9.86 9.64 -14.12
N ASN A 124 -10.83 10.56 -14.15
CA ASN A 124 -12.03 10.39 -14.96
C ASN A 124 -11.73 10.27 -16.46
N ALA A 125 -10.76 11.03 -16.98
CA ALA A 125 -10.32 10.91 -18.36
C ALA A 125 -9.70 9.53 -18.66
N LEU A 126 -8.85 9.02 -17.76
CA LEU A 126 -8.23 7.70 -17.90
C LEU A 126 -9.25 6.55 -17.77
N VAL A 127 -10.23 6.71 -16.87
CA VAL A 127 -11.35 5.77 -16.71
C VAL A 127 -12.14 5.68 -17.99
N HIS A 128 -12.54 6.83 -18.55
CA HIS A 128 -13.31 6.90 -19.80
C HIS A 128 -12.58 6.22 -20.96
N GLU A 129 -11.29 6.52 -21.15
CA GLU A 129 -10.43 5.89 -22.17
C GLU A 129 -10.43 4.36 -22.05
N LYS A 130 -10.31 3.84 -20.82
CA LYS A 130 -10.31 2.39 -20.60
C LYS A 130 -11.67 1.76 -20.83
N GLN A 131 -12.75 2.41 -20.38
CA GLN A 131 -14.12 1.94 -20.57
C GLN A 131 -14.52 1.92 -22.05
N GLU A 132 -14.09 2.90 -22.86
CA GLU A 132 -14.27 2.88 -24.34
C GLU A 132 -13.62 1.65 -25.00
N ASN A 133 -12.56 1.13 -24.40
CA ASN A 133 -11.89 -0.11 -24.82
C ASN A 133 -12.49 -1.38 -24.16
N GLY A 134 -13.66 -1.29 -23.55
CA GLY A 134 -14.37 -2.41 -22.94
C GLY A 134 -13.71 -2.95 -21.66
N LYS A 135 -12.89 -2.14 -20.99
CA LYS A 135 -12.16 -2.52 -19.76
C LYS A 135 -12.95 -2.12 -18.53
N LYS A 136 -13.00 -3.02 -17.54
CA LYS A 136 -13.60 -2.75 -16.22
C LYS A 136 -12.56 -2.05 -15.34
N VAL A 137 -12.91 -0.88 -14.82
CA VAL A 137 -12.00 0.01 -14.11
C VAL A 137 -12.41 0.22 -12.67
N ALA A 138 -11.45 0.11 -11.74
CA ALA A 138 -11.61 0.53 -10.36
C ALA A 138 -10.90 1.86 -10.07
N VAL A 139 -11.52 2.67 -9.21
CA VAL A 139 -10.90 3.86 -8.62
C VAL A 139 -10.82 3.70 -7.11
N ILE A 140 -9.62 3.89 -6.57
CA ILE A 140 -9.36 3.95 -5.12
C ILE A 140 -9.31 5.42 -4.73
N ALA A 141 -10.26 5.85 -3.91
CA ALA A 141 -10.51 7.24 -3.56
C ALA A 141 -10.68 7.43 -2.06
N THR A 142 -10.83 8.67 -1.62
CA THR A 142 -11.27 9.00 -0.26
C THR A 142 -12.79 9.24 -0.19
N GLU A 143 -13.36 9.29 1.02
CA GLU A 143 -14.77 9.63 1.20
C GLU A 143 -15.12 11.00 0.61
N GLU A 144 -14.19 11.95 0.65
CA GLU A 144 -14.35 13.31 0.18
C GLU A 144 -14.47 13.41 -1.34
N THR A 145 -13.86 12.48 -2.08
CA THR A 145 -13.73 12.56 -3.54
C THR A 145 -14.49 11.46 -4.28
N ARG A 146 -14.90 10.38 -3.60
CA ARG A 146 -15.52 9.19 -4.24
C ARG A 146 -16.71 9.50 -5.13
N SER A 147 -17.54 10.48 -4.78
CA SER A 147 -18.72 10.87 -5.55
C SER A 147 -18.38 11.62 -6.85
N SER A 148 -17.12 12.02 -7.04
CA SER A 148 -16.65 12.74 -8.23
C SER A 148 -16.09 11.82 -9.32
N TYR A 149 -16.02 10.52 -9.07
CA TYR A 149 -15.50 9.54 -10.03
C TYR A 149 -16.63 8.80 -10.76
N HIS A 150 -16.35 8.36 -11.99
CA HIS A 150 -17.30 7.70 -12.89
C HIS A 150 -16.78 6.34 -13.37
N ALA A 151 -16.26 5.52 -12.46
CA ALA A 151 -15.71 4.19 -12.74
C ALA A 151 -16.74 3.07 -12.51
N ASP A 152 -16.46 1.87 -13.03
CA ASP A 152 -17.27 0.67 -12.80
C ASP A 152 -17.29 0.27 -11.33
N VAL A 153 -16.17 0.53 -10.64
CA VAL A 153 -15.98 0.25 -9.22
C VAL A 153 -15.30 1.44 -8.56
N ILE A 154 -15.86 1.91 -7.45
CA ILE A 154 -15.26 2.98 -6.64
C ILE A 154 -15.10 2.47 -5.22
N LEU A 155 -13.85 2.32 -4.77
CA LEU A 155 -13.48 1.81 -3.46
C LEU A 155 -12.95 2.94 -2.59
N SER A 156 -13.54 3.10 -1.40
CA SER A 156 -13.13 4.16 -0.47
C SER A 156 -12.12 3.63 0.55
N MET A 157 -10.98 4.32 0.65
CA MET A 157 -10.00 4.09 1.71
C MET A 157 -10.43 4.66 3.07
N GLY A 158 -11.51 5.45 3.11
CA GLY A 158 -11.95 6.23 4.27
C GLY A 158 -11.73 7.72 4.10
N SER A 159 -11.97 8.49 5.16
CA SER A 159 -11.72 9.93 5.16
C SER A 159 -10.22 10.24 5.17
N ARG A 160 -9.81 11.22 4.39
CA ARG A 160 -8.42 11.71 4.32
C ARG A 160 -7.91 12.23 5.68
N SER A 161 -8.82 12.69 6.54
CA SER A 161 -8.49 13.10 7.91
C SER A 161 -8.26 11.92 8.88
N ASN A 162 -8.61 10.70 8.50
CA ASN A 162 -8.45 9.49 9.32
C ASN A 162 -7.42 8.54 8.70
N GLU A 163 -6.15 8.85 8.90
CA GLU A 163 -5.03 8.07 8.35
C GLU A 163 -5.02 6.62 8.85
N ASP A 164 -5.49 6.37 10.06
CA ASP A 164 -5.55 5.02 10.64
C ASP A 164 -6.54 4.15 9.88
N ALA A 165 -7.71 4.70 9.52
CA ALA A 165 -8.69 4.00 8.68
C ALA A 165 -8.13 3.72 7.27
N ILE A 166 -7.44 4.69 6.67
CA ILE A 166 -6.80 4.51 5.36
C ILE A 166 -5.78 3.36 5.41
N ALA A 167 -4.91 3.34 6.41
CA ALA A 167 -3.93 2.28 6.58
C ALA A 167 -4.59 0.90 6.80
N GLN A 168 -5.68 0.86 7.57
CA GLN A 168 -6.42 -0.37 7.87
C GLN A 168 -7.10 -0.95 6.63
N HIS A 169 -7.64 -0.11 5.75
CA HIS A 169 -8.35 -0.53 4.54
C HIS A 169 -7.43 -0.89 3.37
N LEU A 170 -6.16 -0.46 3.37
CA LEU A 170 -5.24 -0.57 2.24
C LEU A 170 -5.23 -1.97 1.61
N TYR A 171 -4.89 -3.00 2.38
CA TYR A 171 -4.76 -4.36 1.83
C TYR A 171 -6.09 -5.01 1.52
N LYS A 172 -7.14 -4.67 2.27
CA LYS A 172 -8.50 -5.10 1.99
C LYS A 172 -8.94 -4.64 0.60
N ILE A 173 -8.77 -3.36 0.30
CA ILE A 173 -9.16 -2.77 -0.99
C ILE A 173 -8.35 -3.36 -2.15
N LEU A 174 -7.04 -3.59 -1.97
CA LEU A 174 -6.24 -4.24 -3.01
C LEU A 174 -6.65 -5.70 -3.27
N ARG A 175 -7.16 -6.43 -2.26
CA ARG A 175 -7.75 -7.76 -2.44
C ARG A 175 -9.11 -7.66 -3.13
N GLU A 176 -9.94 -6.73 -2.72
CA GLU A 176 -11.27 -6.49 -3.31
C GLU A 176 -11.18 -6.16 -4.80
N CYS A 177 -10.17 -5.42 -5.25
CA CYS A 177 -9.89 -5.22 -6.67
C CYS A 177 -9.67 -6.55 -7.42
N ASP A 178 -8.94 -7.50 -6.79
CA ASP A 178 -8.69 -8.81 -7.38
C ASP A 178 -9.96 -9.68 -7.44
N GLU A 179 -10.80 -9.61 -6.41
CA GLU A 179 -12.09 -10.33 -6.34
C GLU A 179 -13.09 -9.80 -7.36
N LEU A 180 -13.11 -8.48 -7.57
CA LEU A 180 -13.98 -7.82 -8.52
C LEU A 180 -13.53 -7.97 -9.97
N HIS A 181 -12.36 -8.60 -10.21
CA HIS A 181 -11.81 -8.87 -11.55
C HIS A 181 -11.78 -7.61 -12.43
N VAL A 182 -11.23 -6.52 -11.91
CA VAL A 182 -11.03 -5.30 -12.67
C VAL A 182 -9.81 -5.43 -13.60
N ASP A 183 -9.81 -4.71 -14.71
CA ASP A 183 -8.72 -4.72 -15.70
C ASP A 183 -7.68 -3.62 -15.43
N ALA A 184 -8.09 -2.52 -14.80
CA ALA A 184 -7.22 -1.40 -14.45
C ALA A 184 -7.65 -0.76 -13.13
N ILE A 185 -6.67 -0.18 -12.42
CA ILE A 185 -6.90 0.49 -11.13
C ILE A 185 -6.23 1.86 -11.17
N TYR A 186 -6.99 2.90 -10.85
CA TYR A 186 -6.47 4.24 -10.62
C TYR A 186 -6.65 4.61 -9.15
N SER A 187 -5.61 5.17 -8.52
CA SER A 187 -5.64 5.58 -7.12
C SER A 187 -5.25 7.03 -6.97
N GLU A 188 -5.92 7.73 -6.08
CA GLU A 188 -5.39 8.99 -5.55
C GLU A 188 -4.09 8.74 -4.77
N SER A 189 -3.29 9.79 -4.59
CA SER A 189 -2.20 9.82 -3.64
C SER A 189 -2.71 10.09 -2.20
N PHE A 190 -2.04 9.50 -1.22
CA PHE A 190 -2.39 9.63 0.21
C PHE A 190 -1.21 10.23 1.00
N GLN A 191 -0.70 11.36 0.53
CA GLN A 191 0.34 12.11 1.22
C GLN A 191 -0.26 12.81 2.44
N THR A 192 -0.21 12.16 3.59
CA THR A 192 -0.73 12.66 4.86
C THR A 192 0.40 12.84 5.87
N PRO A 193 0.25 13.73 6.88
CA PRO A 193 1.38 14.18 7.70
C PRO A 193 2.04 13.09 8.55
N ARG A 194 1.26 12.12 9.06
CA ARG A 194 1.70 11.16 10.09
C ARG A 194 2.15 9.83 9.49
N ILE A 195 1.22 9.02 9.02
CA ILE A 195 1.51 7.69 8.46
C ILE A 195 1.38 7.63 6.93
N GLY A 196 1.12 8.75 6.29
CA GLY A 196 0.98 8.84 4.84
C GLY A 196 2.18 8.30 4.08
N GLN A 197 3.39 8.50 4.60
CA GLN A 197 4.59 7.91 4.01
C GLN A 197 4.54 6.36 4.02
N ALA A 198 4.03 5.77 5.09
CA ALA A 198 3.87 4.32 5.17
C ALA A 198 2.82 3.81 4.19
N ILE A 199 1.70 4.53 4.05
CA ILE A 199 0.62 4.24 3.10
C ILE A 199 1.16 4.33 1.67
N MET A 200 1.78 5.47 1.32
CA MET A 200 2.33 5.71 -0.01
C MET A 200 3.42 4.71 -0.39
N ASN A 201 4.27 4.31 0.55
CA ASN A 201 5.28 3.29 0.30
C ASN A 201 4.66 1.96 -0.19
N ARG A 202 3.50 1.54 0.36
CA ARG A 202 2.78 0.33 -0.05
C ARG A 202 2.09 0.53 -1.39
N LEU A 203 1.42 1.66 -1.58
CA LEU A 203 0.74 1.99 -2.84
C LEU A 203 1.73 2.09 -4.01
N LEU A 204 2.85 2.78 -3.82
CA LEU A 204 3.90 2.88 -4.84
C LEU A 204 4.43 1.50 -5.24
N LYS A 205 4.66 0.61 -4.27
CA LYS A 205 5.07 -0.78 -4.56
C LYS A 205 3.97 -1.58 -5.24
N ALA A 206 2.71 -1.41 -4.86
CA ALA A 206 1.57 -2.04 -5.52
C ALA A 206 1.43 -1.57 -6.98
N ALA A 207 1.63 -0.29 -7.23
CA ALA A 207 1.61 0.31 -8.57
C ALA A 207 2.90 0.10 -9.38
N GLY A 208 3.93 -0.59 -8.81
CA GLY A 208 5.22 -0.73 -9.46
C GLY A 208 5.88 0.63 -9.76
N HIS A 209 5.68 1.61 -8.88
CA HIS A 209 6.14 3.00 -8.98
C HIS A 209 5.56 3.78 -10.18
N THR A 210 4.44 3.33 -10.74
CA THR A 210 3.76 4.05 -11.82
C THR A 210 2.93 5.19 -11.23
N VAL A 211 3.40 6.42 -11.44
CA VAL A 211 2.75 7.65 -10.96
C VAL A 211 2.55 8.63 -12.11
N ILE A 212 1.37 9.25 -12.16
CA ILE A 212 1.06 10.37 -13.05
C ILE A 212 0.94 11.61 -12.17
N HIS A 213 1.78 12.61 -12.42
CA HIS A 213 1.68 13.91 -11.75
C HIS A 213 0.80 14.84 -12.57
N CYS A 214 -0.11 15.54 -11.88
CA CYS A 214 -1.05 16.53 -12.46
C CYS A 214 -0.85 17.88 -11.78
N ASP A 215 -0.71 18.91 -12.58
CA ASP A 215 -0.59 20.31 -12.14
C ASP A 215 -1.95 20.94 -11.85
#